data_a27c8f88105b85df73af1d9215947318
#
_entry.id   a27c8f88105b85df73af1d9215947318
#
_cell.length_a   1.000
_cell.length_b   1.000
_cell.length_c   1.000
_cell.angle_alpha   90.00
_cell.angle_beta   90.00
_cell.angle_gamma   90.00
#
_symmetry.space_group_name_H-M   'P 1'
#
loop_
_entity.id
_entity.type
_entity.pdbx_description
1 polymer ?
#
loop_
_entity_poly.entity_id
_entity_poly.type
_entity_poly.pdbx_seq_one_letter_code
_entity_poly.pdbx_strand_id
1 'polypeptide(L)'
;MLKQVFTGLVIVLASSSYAQDPGQQLFTDHCASCHGTDGNGGELGPNIATRVPLRSDAELATVVSQGLGAAGMPAFPAISANEMPALITKLRALKLRFGSAPERRELVLADGSTLAGLVLNQGNDELQVLGDDRRLHLLRRVDQRWRAVTSQNDWTSYNGELHGSRHSALTGINKQNVTALAPAWLFNFTSNNNLQTTPVVSEGVMYVTSANEVIALDAGSGREIWRYQRARTRGLIGNGATGANRGVAINGDRLFMLTDHAHMIALDKHSGTLLWDTEMADWRLNYNATGAPLVVGNLVIAGTSGGDEGVRGFVGAYDQSSGREVWRWWSTPLPGEPGSETWQGPGIAHPAGSTWMTGTYDKALDTLYWTVGNPGPDMIGDDRLGDNLYTDSVVALDPATGKLKWHFQFTPHDVWDYDAQETPALVDTM
;
A
#
# COMPACT_ATOMS: atom_id res chain seq x y z
N MET A 1 73.87 49.11 18.89
CA MET A 1 73.53 48.30 17.69
C MET A 1 73.16 46.91 18.14
N LEU A 2 71.82 46.69 18.26
CA LEU A 2 71.26 45.34 18.64
C LEU A 2 70.76 44.68 17.35
N LYS A 3 71.38 43.51 17.02
CA LYS A 3 70.90 42.66 15.91
C LYS A 3 69.81 41.75 16.46
N GLN A 4 68.56 41.92 16.00
CA GLN A 4 67.50 40.94 16.23
C GLN A 4 67.61 39.79 15.21
N VAL A 5 67.71 38.57 15.74
CA VAL A 5 67.68 37.34 14.94
C VAL A 5 66.20 36.89 14.94
N PHE A 6 65.57 36.89 13.78
CA PHE A 6 64.22 36.30 13.56
C PHE A 6 64.40 34.81 13.24
N THR A 7 63.98 33.94 14.14
CA THR A 7 63.87 32.51 13.88
C THR A 7 62.49 32.21 13.32
N GLY A 8 62.42 31.94 12.03
CA GLY A 8 61.17 31.54 11.37
C GLY A 8 60.74 30.11 11.74
N LEU A 9 59.63 29.95 12.37
CA LEU A 9 59.00 28.66 12.65
C LEU A 9 58.25 28.19 11.37
N VAL A 10 58.76 27.16 10.71
CA VAL A 10 58.07 26.49 9.59
C VAL A 10 57.12 25.48 10.18
N ILE A 11 55.81 25.79 10.14
CA ILE A 11 54.72 24.84 10.46
C ILE A 11 54.47 24.00 9.23
N VAL A 12 54.89 22.75 9.24
CA VAL A 12 54.52 21.73 8.24
C VAL A 12 53.11 21.24 8.60
N LEU A 13 52.10 21.73 7.90
CA LEU A 13 50.76 21.16 7.95
C LEU A 13 50.77 19.80 7.24
N ALA A 14 50.83 18.72 8.02
CA ALA A 14 50.56 17.38 7.51
C ALA A 14 49.08 17.27 7.16
N SER A 15 48.75 17.37 5.88
CA SER A 15 47.42 17.00 5.36
C SER A 15 47.28 15.49 5.47
N SER A 16 46.61 15.01 6.53
CA SER A 16 46.13 13.64 6.61
C SER A 16 45.02 13.48 5.56
N SER A 17 45.35 12.91 4.41
CA SER A 17 44.37 12.37 3.49
C SER A 17 43.68 11.22 4.19
N TYR A 18 42.47 11.47 4.73
CA TYR A 18 41.56 10.39 5.11
C TYR A 18 41.26 9.60 3.85
N ALA A 19 41.77 8.38 3.74
CA ALA A 19 41.33 7.45 2.71
C ALA A 19 39.83 7.27 2.89
N GLN A 20 39.01 7.67 1.89
CA GLN A 20 37.59 7.49 1.93
C GLN A 20 37.31 5.98 2.04
N ASP A 21 36.41 5.60 2.96
CA ASP A 21 35.90 4.23 3.09
C ASP A 21 35.29 3.80 1.75
N PRO A 22 35.83 2.75 1.09
CA PRO A 22 35.32 2.31 -0.22
C PRO A 22 33.83 1.97 -0.19
N GLY A 23 33.32 1.42 0.92
CA GLY A 23 31.91 1.13 1.09
C GLY A 23 31.06 2.39 1.18
N GLN A 24 31.58 3.44 1.84
CA GLN A 24 30.91 4.74 1.89
C GLN A 24 30.84 5.39 0.50
N GLN A 25 31.91 5.31 -0.29
CA GLN A 25 31.93 5.86 -1.65
C GLN A 25 30.90 5.15 -2.53
N LEU A 26 30.91 3.80 -2.54
CA LEU A 26 29.93 2.99 -3.29
C LEU A 26 28.48 3.31 -2.88
N PHE A 27 28.25 3.47 -1.59
CA PHE A 27 26.91 3.83 -1.09
C PHE A 27 26.50 5.23 -1.59
N THR A 28 27.40 6.18 -1.56
CA THR A 28 27.14 7.56 -2.00
C THR A 28 26.83 7.61 -3.49
N ASP A 29 27.60 6.90 -4.30
CA ASP A 29 27.50 6.94 -5.76
C ASP A 29 26.28 6.19 -6.31
N HIS A 30 25.85 5.12 -5.64
CA HIS A 30 24.84 4.21 -6.17
C HIS A 30 23.53 4.15 -5.36
N CYS A 31 23.55 4.46 -4.07
CA CYS A 31 22.42 4.22 -3.19
C CYS A 31 21.82 5.50 -2.59
N ALA A 32 22.67 6.48 -2.26
CA ALA A 32 22.26 7.64 -1.47
C ALA A 32 21.24 8.54 -2.18
N SER A 33 21.28 8.63 -3.50
CA SER A 33 20.31 9.43 -4.30
C SER A 33 18.86 8.97 -4.10
N CYS A 34 18.65 7.66 -3.89
CA CYS A 34 17.32 7.10 -3.66
C CYS A 34 17.03 6.94 -2.16
N HIS A 35 17.96 6.37 -1.39
CA HIS A 35 17.74 5.94 -0.02
C HIS A 35 18.15 6.96 1.06
N GLY A 36 18.59 8.16 0.65
CA GLY A 36 19.15 9.18 1.55
C GLY A 36 20.61 8.89 1.92
N THR A 37 21.37 9.93 2.28
CA THR A 37 22.82 9.83 2.60
C THR A 37 23.12 8.99 3.84
N ASP A 38 22.11 8.76 4.68
CA ASP A 38 22.16 7.96 5.91
C ASP A 38 21.37 6.64 5.84
N GLY A 39 20.78 6.33 4.66
CA GLY A 39 19.98 5.12 4.44
C GLY A 39 18.60 5.11 5.11
N ASN A 40 18.17 6.23 5.68
CA ASN A 40 16.87 6.35 6.36
C ASN A 40 15.72 6.77 5.44
N GLY A 41 15.90 6.63 4.14
CA GLY A 41 14.93 6.97 3.10
C GLY A 41 15.20 8.33 2.46
N GLY A 42 14.80 8.45 1.20
CA GLY A 42 14.90 9.65 0.38
C GLY A 42 13.65 9.82 -0.48
N GLU A 43 13.67 10.78 -1.39
CA GLU A 43 12.53 11.03 -2.28
C GLU A 43 12.19 9.87 -3.21
N LEU A 44 13.19 9.05 -3.59
CA LEU A 44 13.07 8.01 -4.61
C LEU A 44 13.10 6.58 -4.05
N GLY A 45 13.45 6.41 -2.77
CA GLY A 45 13.59 5.07 -2.18
C GLY A 45 13.31 5.03 -0.68
N PRO A 46 12.86 3.85 -0.18
CA PRO A 46 12.49 3.68 1.22
C PRO A 46 13.69 3.71 2.17
N ASN A 47 13.37 3.80 3.48
CA ASN A 47 14.34 3.56 4.54
C ASN A 47 14.87 2.12 4.46
N ILE A 48 16.18 1.96 4.21
CA ILE A 48 16.85 0.65 4.15
C ILE A 48 17.57 0.30 5.46
N ALA A 49 17.82 1.25 6.34
CA ALA A 49 18.42 0.96 7.64
C ALA A 49 17.56 0.01 8.50
N THR A 50 16.22 0.03 8.32
CA THR A 50 15.32 -0.93 8.95
C THR A 50 15.29 -2.30 8.27
N ARG A 51 15.65 -2.39 6.98
CA ARG A 51 15.48 -3.59 6.14
C ARG A 51 16.76 -4.41 6.02
N VAL A 52 17.92 -3.74 6.07
CA VAL A 52 19.23 -4.37 5.99
C VAL A 52 19.43 -5.44 7.07
N PRO A 53 19.06 -5.24 8.35
CA PRO A 53 19.17 -6.26 9.38
C PRO A 53 18.33 -7.52 9.12
N LEU A 54 17.25 -7.41 8.32
CA LEU A 54 16.32 -8.51 8.03
C LEU A 54 16.82 -9.47 6.94
N ARG A 55 17.99 -9.20 6.33
CA ARG A 55 18.54 -9.97 5.21
C ARG A 55 19.95 -10.45 5.53
N SER A 56 20.29 -11.63 5.02
CA SER A 56 21.68 -12.11 5.03
C SER A 56 22.53 -11.31 4.04
N ASP A 57 23.86 -11.41 4.18
CA ASP A 57 24.80 -10.74 3.26
C ASP A 57 24.64 -11.24 1.80
N ALA A 58 24.34 -12.53 1.62
CA ALA A 58 24.08 -13.12 0.30
C ALA A 58 22.78 -12.54 -0.31
N GLU A 59 21.73 -12.38 0.47
CA GLU A 59 20.48 -11.75 0.00
C GLU A 59 20.69 -10.27 -0.32
N LEU A 60 21.46 -9.55 0.49
CA LEU A 60 21.82 -8.15 0.20
C LEU A 60 22.64 -8.04 -1.10
N ALA A 61 23.63 -8.91 -1.30
CA ALA A 61 24.40 -8.95 -2.54
C ALA A 61 23.50 -9.23 -3.76
N THR A 62 22.56 -10.15 -3.63
CA THR A 62 21.60 -10.47 -4.68
C THR A 62 20.71 -9.26 -5.00
N VAL A 63 20.15 -8.61 -3.97
CA VAL A 63 19.31 -7.41 -4.15
C VAL A 63 20.08 -6.29 -4.83
N VAL A 64 21.31 -6.06 -4.47
CA VAL A 64 22.14 -5.02 -5.12
C VAL A 64 22.46 -5.38 -6.56
N SER A 65 22.90 -6.60 -6.83
CA SER A 65 23.36 -7.00 -8.18
C SER A 65 22.20 -7.14 -9.18
N GLN A 66 21.05 -7.63 -8.74
CA GLN A 66 19.90 -7.91 -9.62
C GLN A 66 18.82 -6.82 -9.56
N GLY A 67 18.86 -5.95 -8.55
CA GLY A 67 17.83 -4.99 -8.27
C GLY A 67 16.54 -5.63 -7.75
N LEU A 68 15.54 -4.78 -7.57
CA LEU A 68 14.15 -5.17 -7.32
C LEU A 68 13.31 -4.43 -8.37
N GLY A 69 13.33 -4.91 -9.61
CA GLY A 69 12.71 -4.22 -10.75
C GLY A 69 11.25 -3.87 -10.50
N ALA A 70 10.48 -4.80 -9.93
CA ALA A 70 9.10 -4.57 -9.53
C ALA A 70 8.95 -3.48 -8.45
N ALA A 71 10.00 -3.22 -7.67
CA ALA A 71 10.05 -2.17 -6.64
C ALA A 71 10.70 -0.86 -7.14
N GLY A 72 11.02 -0.76 -8.43
CA GLY A 72 11.70 0.40 -8.99
C GLY A 72 13.17 0.54 -8.59
N MET A 73 13.76 -0.44 -7.91
CA MET A 73 15.17 -0.45 -7.60
C MET A 73 15.96 -1.06 -8.77
N PRO A 74 16.84 -0.28 -9.45
CA PRO A 74 17.62 -0.81 -10.56
C PRO A 74 18.66 -1.83 -10.07
N ALA A 75 19.12 -2.68 -10.98
CA ALA A 75 20.29 -3.52 -10.78
C ALA A 75 21.57 -2.68 -10.87
N PHE A 76 22.58 -3.04 -10.07
CA PHE A 76 23.90 -2.40 -10.07
C PHE A 76 24.99 -3.42 -10.46
N PRO A 77 24.99 -3.93 -11.71
CA PRO A 77 25.94 -4.94 -12.17
C PRO A 77 27.38 -4.40 -12.25
N ALA A 78 27.55 -3.08 -12.23
CA ALA A 78 28.87 -2.43 -12.23
C ALA A 78 29.62 -2.60 -10.90
N ILE A 79 28.92 -2.91 -9.79
CA ILE A 79 29.56 -3.20 -8.50
C ILE A 79 30.14 -4.62 -8.56
N SER A 80 31.47 -4.70 -8.58
CA SER A 80 32.18 -5.97 -8.71
C SER A 80 32.05 -6.87 -7.47
N ALA A 81 32.31 -8.16 -7.64
CA ALA A 81 32.34 -9.11 -6.53
C ALA A 81 33.37 -8.73 -5.43
N ASN A 82 34.44 -8.02 -5.79
CA ASN A 82 35.45 -7.55 -4.85
C ASN A 82 35.01 -6.30 -4.06
N GLU A 83 34.11 -5.49 -4.60
CA GLU A 83 33.59 -4.28 -3.97
C GLU A 83 32.36 -4.55 -3.10
N MET A 84 31.61 -5.60 -3.44
CA MET A 84 30.36 -5.96 -2.74
C MET A 84 30.56 -6.12 -1.21
N PRO A 85 31.61 -6.77 -0.68
CA PRO A 85 31.80 -6.87 0.77
C PRO A 85 31.96 -5.52 1.47
N ALA A 86 32.65 -4.56 0.83
CA ALA A 86 32.82 -3.21 1.38
C ALA A 86 31.46 -2.48 1.44
N LEU A 87 30.64 -2.58 0.38
CA LEU A 87 29.30 -2.02 0.37
C LEU A 87 28.41 -2.68 1.43
N ILE A 88 28.41 -4.01 1.56
CA ILE A 88 27.65 -4.72 2.58
C ILE A 88 28.07 -4.27 3.99
N THR A 89 29.35 -4.13 4.25
CA THR A 89 29.88 -3.60 5.52
C THR A 89 29.31 -2.21 5.80
N LYS A 90 29.28 -1.32 4.80
CA LYS A 90 28.66 0.00 4.91
C LYS A 90 27.16 -0.10 5.17
N LEU A 91 26.44 -0.95 4.45
CA LEU A 91 25.00 -1.17 4.69
C LEU A 91 24.74 -1.63 6.13
N ARG A 92 25.51 -2.58 6.66
CA ARG A 92 25.42 -3.04 8.06
C ARG A 92 25.73 -1.94 9.08
N ALA A 93 26.53 -0.97 8.72
CA ALA A 93 26.88 0.17 9.57
C ALA A 93 25.81 1.29 9.56
N LEU A 94 24.77 1.20 8.72
CA LEU A 94 23.68 2.17 8.71
C LEU A 94 22.98 2.17 10.07
N LYS A 95 22.71 3.37 10.57
CA LYS A 95 21.99 3.56 11.84
C LYS A 95 20.64 4.15 11.58
N LEU A 96 19.66 3.69 12.34
CA LEU A 96 18.35 4.33 12.36
C LEU A 96 18.47 5.75 12.91
N ARG A 97 17.79 6.67 12.27
CA ARG A 97 17.68 8.04 12.77
C ARG A 97 16.88 8.07 14.07
N PHE A 98 15.92 7.14 14.19
CA PHE A 98 15.09 6.94 15.39
C PHE A 98 14.95 5.44 15.67
N GLY A 99 14.97 5.06 16.96
CA GLY A 99 14.86 3.66 17.40
C GLY A 99 16.20 2.92 17.47
N SER A 100 16.13 1.62 17.78
CA SER A 100 17.26 0.69 17.82
C SER A 100 17.19 -0.29 16.64
N ALA A 101 18.33 -0.78 16.21
CA ALA A 101 18.38 -1.86 15.23
C ALA A 101 17.67 -3.12 15.79
N PRO A 102 16.92 -3.86 14.95
CA PRO A 102 16.33 -5.12 15.38
C PRO A 102 17.39 -6.09 15.89
N GLU A 103 17.13 -6.70 17.04
CA GLU A 103 18.01 -7.69 17.67
C GLU A 103 17.36 -9.08 17.59
N ARG A 104 18.14 -10.08 17.21
CA ARG A 104 17.65 -11.46 17.23
C ARG A 104 17.64 -11.99 18.66
N ARG A 105 16.49 -12.51 19.07
CA ARG A 105 16.29 -13.15 20.38
C ARG A 105 15.61 -14.50 20.24
N GLU A 106 15.83 -15.34 21.23
CA GLU A 106 15.08 -16.56 21.47
C GLU A 106 14.26 -16.35 22.75
N LEU A 107 12.95 -16.56 22.65
CA LEU A 107 11.97 -16.29 23.71
C LEU A 107 11.23 -17.56 24.07
N VAL A 108 11.15 -17.88 25.35
CA VAL A 108 10.25 -18.92 25.87
C VAL A 108 8.91 -18.28 26.20
N LEU A 109 7.86 -18.72 25.55
CA LEU A 109 6.51 -18.18 25.72
C LEU A 109 5.82 -18.79 26.95
N ALA A 110 4.70 -18.20 27.35
CA ALA A 110 3.94 -18.62 28.53
C ALA A 110 3.36 -20.04 28.42
N ASP A 111 3.12 -20.53 27.20
CA ASP A 111 2.67 -21.87 26.89
C ASP A 111 3.81 -22.92 26.82
N GLY A 112 5.06 -22.48 27.03
CA GLY A 112 6.25 -23.32 26.96
C GLY A 112 6.86 -23.45 25.57
N SER A 113 6.25 -22.91 24.53
CA SER A 113 6.82 -22.89 23.17
C SER A 113 7.98 -21.90 23.09
N THR A 114 8.85 -22.08 22.07
CA THR A 114 9.98 -21.19 21.81
C THR A 114 9.74 -20.41 20.52
N LEU A 115 9.95 -19.10 20.57
CA LEU A 115 9.93 -18.21 19.42
C LEU A 115 11.32 -17.57 19.23
N ALA A 116 11.95 -17.82 18.09
CA ALA A 116 13.19 -17.19 17.70
C ALA A 116 12.95 -16.22 16.53
N GLY A 117 13.55 -15.02 16.58
CA GLY A 117 13.33 -14.02 15.55
C GLY A 117 13.95 -12.66 15.90
N LEU A 118 13.70 -11.69 15.04
CA LEU A 118 14.16 -10.30 15.18
C LEU A 118 13.11 -9.50 15.95
N VAL A 119 13.49 -8.92 17.07
CA VAL A 119 12.67 -7.98 17.83
C VAL A 119 12.62 -6.67 17.06
N LEU A 120 11.51 -6.39 16.40
CA LEU A 120 11.30 -5.16 15.64
C LEU A 120 11.03 -3.99 16.56
N ASN A 121 10.31 -4.26 17.65
CA ASN A 121 9.90 -3.25 18.62
C ASN A 121 9.69 -3.86 19.99
N GLN A 122 9.88 -3.04 21.04
CA GLN A 122 9.66 -3.42 22.43
C GLN A 122 9.09 -2.26 23.24
N GLY A 123 7.97 -2.50 23.90
CA GLY A 123 7.42 -1.65 24.97
C GLY A 123 7.61 -2.32 26.32
N ASN A 124 6.97 -1.79 27.35
CA ASN A 124 7.03 -2.37 28.71
C ASN A 124 6.35 -3.75 28.76
N ASP A 125 5.17 -3.86 28.12
CA ASP A 125 4.32 -5.04 28.19
C ASP A 125 4.02 -5.63 26.81
N GLU A 126 4.79 -5.25 25.79
CA GLU A 126 4.59 -5.67 24.41
C GLU A 126 5.92 -5.88 23.68
N LEU A 127 5.91 -6.85 22.76
CA LEU A 127 6.99 -7.13 21.82
C LEU A 127 6.39 -7.42 20.46
N GLN A 128 7.05 -6.92 19.40
CA GLN A 128 6.76 -7.28 18.02
C GLN A 128 8.00 -7.98 17.47
N VAL A 129 7.84 -9.23 17.07
CA VAL A 129 8.92 -10.12 16.64
C VAL A 129 8.65 -10.62 15.22
N LEU A 130 9.58 -10.38 14.30
CA LEU A 130 9.59 -11.10 13.03
C LEU A 130 10.31 -12.42 13.25
N GLY A 131 9.54 -13.51 13.30
CA GLY A 131 10.05 -14.85 13.56
C GLY A 131 10.95 -15.38 12.44
N ASP A 132 11.74 -16.39 12.74
CA ASP A 132 12.53 -17.13 11.74
C ASP A 132 11.62 -17.83 10.70
N ASP A 133 10.35 -18.05 11.04
CA ASP A 133 9.28 -18.49 10.15
C ASP A 133 8.80 -17.41 9.17
N ARG A 134 9.39 -16.20 9.23
CA ARG A 134 9.06 -15.00 8.46
C ARG A 134 7.67 -14.40 8.77
N ARG A 135 7.03 -14.84 9.85
CA ARG A 135 5.76 -14.29 10.31
C ARG A 135 5.99 -13.23 11.39
N LEU A 136 5.11 -12.25 11.43
CA LEU A 136 5.07 -11.26 12.49
C LEU A 136 4.30 -11.84 13.69
N HIS A 137 4.95 -11.86 14.85
CA HIS A 137 4.38 -12.29 16.12
C HIS A 137 4.24 -11.09 17.06
N LEU A 138 3.04 -10.85 17.54
CA LEU A 138 2.75 -9.88 18.58
C LEU A 138 2.71 -10.60 19.92
N LEU A 139 3.44 -10.07 20.90
CA LEU A 139 3.51 -10.65 22.23
C LEU A 139 3.05 -9.64 23.28
N ARG A 140 2.41 -10.13 24.33
CA ARG A 140 2.04 -9.37 25.53
C ARG A 140 2.65 -10.00 26.75
N ARG A 141 3.08 -9.16 27.70
CA ARG A 141 3.61 -9.64 28.99
C ARG A 141 2.46 -10.05 29.89
N VAL A 142 2.56 -11.26 30.43
CA VAL A 142 1.64 -11.82 31.42
C VAL A 142 2.49 -12.51 32.47
N ASP A 143 2.41 -12.10 33.72
CA ASP A 143 3.16 -12.68 34.85
C ASP A 143 4.66 -12.88 34.55
N GLN A 144 5.31 -11.87 34.00
CA GLN A 144 6.74 -11.86 33.58
C GLN A 144 7.09 -12.77 32.41
N ARG A 145 6.11 -13.40 31.77
CA ARG A 145 6.28 -14.19 30.55
C ARG A 145 5.64 -13.52 29.34
N TRP A 146 6.09 -13.91 28.17
CA TRP A 146 5.50 -13.46 26.92
C TRP A 146 4.42 -14.43 26.44
N ARG A 147 3.27 -13.91 26.09
CA ARG A 147 2.17 -14.67 25.48
C ARG A 147 1.87 -14.11 24.10
N ALA A 148 1.70 -14.99 23.12
CA ALA A 148 1.29 -14.60 21.78
C ALA A 148 -0.12 -13.98 21.78
N VAL A 149 -0.30 -12.91 21.01
CA VAL A 149 -1.61 -12.34 20.73
C VAL A 149 -2.36 -13.30 19.80
N THR A 150 -3.61 -13.57 20.12
CA THR A 150 -4.52 -14.33 19.27
C THR A 150 -5.65 -13.41 18.83
N SER A 151 -5.92 -13.35 17.52
CA SER A 151 -7.07 -12.63 17.00
C SER A 151 -8.34 -13.44 17.21
N GLN A 152 -9.41 -12.80 17.66
CA GLN A 152 -10.72 -13.43 17.80
C GLN A 152 -11.55 -13.28 16.53
N ASN A 153 -11.36 -12.17 15.82
CA ASN A 153 -12.06 -11.86 14.59
C ASN A 153 -11.24 -10.85 13.78
N ASP A 154 -10.85 -11.24 12.58
CA ASP A 154 -10.11 -10.39 11.66
C ASP A 154 -11.07 -9.54 10.82
N TRP A 155 -10.56 -8.41 10.31
CA TRP A 155 -11.24 -7.51 9.38
C TRP A 155 -10.32 -7.30 8.18
N THR A 156 -10.34 -8.24 7.22
CA THR A 156 -9.29 -8.38 6.20
C THR A 156 -9.54 -7.62 4.90
N SER A 157 -10.66 -6.91 4.78
CA SER A 157 -11.02 -6.12 3.61
C SER A 157 -11.69 -4.80 4.00
N TYR A 158 -11.90 -3.93 3.03
CA TYR A 158 -12.56 -2.63 3.20
C TYR A 158 -13.89 -2.71 3.97
N ASN A 159 -14.71 -3.70 3.68
CA ASN A 159 -16.01 -3.89 4.33
C ASN A 159 -16.01 -4.99 5.41
N GLY A 160 -14.85 -5.55 5.75
CA GLY A 160 -14.71 -6.69 6.66
C GLY A 160 -15.02 -8.01 6.00
N GLU A 161 -16.23 -8.15 5.48
CA GLU A 161 -16.72 -9.32 4.76
C GLU A 161 -17.02 -8.98 3.29
N LEU A 162 -17.10 -10.04 2.45
CA LEU A 162 -17.25 -9.88 1.00
C LEU A 162 -18.62 -9.33 0.56
N HIS A 163 -19.66 -9.50 1.38
CA HIS A 163 -21.02 -9.04 1.08
C HIS A 163 -21.34 -7.61 1.57
N GLY A 164 -20.36 -6.89 2.09
CA GLY A 164 -20.47 -5.46 2.33
C GLY A 164 -21.28 -5.04 3.56
N SER A 165 -21.68 -5.97 4.44
CA SER A 165 -22.57 -5.66 5.58
C SER A 165 -21.89 -4.80 6.66
N ARG A 166 -20.58 -4.76 6.72
CA ARG A 166 -19.76 -4.10 7.76
C ARG A 166 -20.14 -4.54 9.18
N HIS A 167 -20.70 -5.73 9.31
CA HIS A 167 -21.09 -6.30 10.59
C HIS A 167 -19.90 -6.95 11.29
N SER A 168 -19.79 -6.75 12.60
CA SER A 168 -18.82 -7.44 13.46
C SER A 168 -19.56 -8.26 14.51
N ALA A 169 -19.14 -9.52 14.68
CA ALA A 169 -19.65 -10.40 15.74
C ALA A 169 -19.03 -10.09 17.13
N LEU A 170 -18.12 -9.12 17.23
CA LEU A 170 -17.53 -8.70 18.50
C LEU A 170 -18.58 -8.05 19.39
N THR A 171 -18.66 -8.45 20.67
CA THR A 171 -19.65 -8.00 21.64
C THR A 171 -19.05 -7.18 22.78
N GLY A 172 -17.73 -6.90 22.73
CA GLY A 172 -17.02 -6.13 23.75
C GLY A 172 -17.54 -4.69 23.90
N ILE A 173 -18.03 -4.08 22.80
CA ILE A 173 -18.73 -2.80 22.81
C ILE A 173 -20.23 -3.07 22.67
N ASN A 174 -21.02 -2.53 23.60
CA ASN A 174 -22.47 -2.76 23.66
C ASN A 174 -23.18 -1.55 24.27
N LYS A 175 -24.53 -1.60 24.34
CA LYS A 175 -25.37 -0.50 24.85
C LYS A 175 -25.06 -0.11 26.30
N GLN A 176 -24.52 -1.01 27.11
CA GLN A 176 -24.21 -0.78 28.51
C GLN A 176 -22.90 -0.01 28.73
N ASN A 177 -21.95 -0.13 27.79
CA ASN A 177 -20.61 0.45 27.97
C ASN A 177 -20.19 1.46 26.89
N VAL A 178 -20.99 1.63 25.83
CA VAL A 178 -20.63 2.54 24.72
C VAL A 178 -20.40 3.99 25.16
N THR A 179 -21.10 4.44 26.20
CA THR A 179 -20.93 5.80 26.75
C THR A 179 -19.62 6.00 27.52
N ALA A 180 -18.93 4.91 27.87
CA ALA A 180 -17.64 4.93 28.57
C ALA A 180 -16.45 4.73 27.60
N LEU A 181 -16.68 4.74 26.29
CA LEU A 181 -15.59 4.63 25.30
C LEU A 181 -14.63 5.82 25.44
N ALA A 182 -13.33 5.51 25.44
CA ALA A 182 -12.26 6.48 25.41
C ALA A 182 -11.18 6.02 24.42
N PRO A 183 -10.39 6.93 23.82
CA PRO A 183 -9.26 6.56 22.99
C PRO A 183 -8.26 5.71 23.79
N ALA A 184 -7.89 4.54 23.26
CA ALA A 184 -6.83 3.70 23.82
C ALA A 184 -5.45 4.21 23.40
N TRP A 185 -5.33 4.69 22.18
CA TRP A 185 -4.12 5.28 21.59
C TRP A 185 -4.48 6.17 20.41
N LEU A 186 -3.52 6.99 19.99
CA LEU A 186 -3.60 7.85 18.80
C LEU A 186 -2.36 7.63 17.96
N PHE A 187 -2.55 7.57 16.64
CA PHE A 187 -1.47 7.50 15.68
C PHE A 187 -1.58 8.66 14.68
N ASN A 188 -0.48 9.38 14.46
CA ASN A 188 -0.42 10.51 13.55
C ASN A 188 0.32 10.13 12.26
N PHE A 189 -0.32 10.31 11.12
CA PHE A 189 0.38 10.27 9.85
C PHE A 189 1.31 11.48 9.72
N THR A 190 2.45 11.26 9.09
CA THR A 190 3.42 12.35 8.81
C THR A 190 3.08 13.13 7.54
N SER A 191 2.20 12.59 6.70
CA SER A 191 1.74 13.22 5.46
C SER A 191 0.51 14.10 5.71
N ASN A 192 0.40 15.21 4.96
CA ASN A 192 -0.78 16.09 4.95
C ASN A 192 -1.82 15.63 3.90
N ASN A 193 -1.89 14.34 3.60
CA ASN A 193 -2.83 13.78 2.64
C ASN A 193 -4.26 13.75 3.21
N ASN A 194 -5.23 13.71 2.31
CA ASN A 194 -6.62 13.49 2.68
C ASN A 194 -6.81 12.03 3.16
N LEU A 195 -7.01 11.85 4.46
CA LEU A 195 -7.14 10.52 5.05
C LEU A 195 -8.57 9.99 4.88
N GLN A 196 -8.72 8.99 4.03
CA GLN A 196 -9.98 8.27 3.78
C GLN A 196 -9.85 6.76 4.06
N THR A 197 -8.78 6.37 4.73
CA THR A 197 -8.48 4.96 4.98
C THR A 197 -9.51 4.27 5.87
N THR A 198 -9.92 3.07 5.50
CA THR A 198 -10.56 2.12 6.41
C THR A 198 -9.48 1.20 6.98
N PRO A 199 -9.30 1.17 8.30
CA PRO A 199 -8.34 0.26 8.92
C PRO A 199 -8.72 -1.20 8.66
N VAL A 200 -7.74 -2.01 8.28
CA VAL A 200 -7.87 -3.45 8.08
C VAL A 200 -7.05 -4.16 9.16
N VAL A 201 -7.59 -5.21 9.76
CA VAL A 201 -6.95 -5.91 10.87
C VAL A 201 -6.82 -7.39 10.58
N SER A 202 -5.62 -7.94 10.75
CA SER A 202 -5.34 -9.37 10.66
C SER A 202 -4.32 -9.77 11.72
N GLU A 203 -4.62 -10.84 12.46
CA GLU A 203 -3.74 -11.41 13.48
C GLU A 203 -3.27 -10.37 14.53
N GLY A 204 -4.13 -9.39 14.86
CA GLY A 204 -3.84 -8.31 15.79
C GLY A 204 -3.01 -7.14 15.24
N VAL A 205 -2.62 -7.20 13.96
CA VAL A 205 -1.96 -6.10 13.24
C VAL A 205 -3.00 -5.29 12.50
N MET A 206 -2.99 -3.97 12.71
CA MET A 206 -3.83 -3.01 11.98
C MET A 206 -3.03 -2.39 10.85
N TYR A 207 -3.58 -2.41 9.65
CA TYR A 207 -3.00 -1.77 8.47
C TYR A 207 -3.82 -0.55 8.11
N VAL A 208 -3.14 0.59 8.05
CA VAL A 208 -3.73 1.87 7.67
C VAL A 208 -2.96 2.48 6.52
N THR A 209 -3.65 3.25 5.69
CA THR A 209 -3.05 3.78 4.46
C THR A 209 -3.18 5.29 4.37
N SER A 210 -2.26 5.86 3.64
CA SER A 210 -2.34 7.15 2.97
C SER A 210 -1.91 6.93 1.51
N ALA A 211 -2.00 7.92 0.65
CA ALA A 211 -1.55 7.72 -0.73
C ALA A 211 -0.09 7.27 -0.78
N ASN A 212 0.16 6.15 -1.46
CA ASN A 212 1.47 5.52 -1.61
C ASN A 212 2.14 5.10 -0.30
N GLU A 213 1.37 4.93 0.78
CA GLU A 213 1.88 4.58 2.09
C GLU A 213 0.98 3.54 2.76
N VAL A 214 1.60 2.48 3.31
CA VAL A 214 0.96 1.51 4.22
C VAL A 214 1.75 1.47 5.51
N ILE A 215 1.04 1.53 6.62
CA ILE A 215 1.64 1.43 7.95
C ILE A 215 0.99 0.25 8.67
N ALA A 216 1.82 -0.66 9.16
CA ALA A 216 1.39 -1.73 10.06
C ALA A 216 1.57 -1.29 11.50
N LEU A 217 0.48 -1.34 12.26
CA LEU A 217 0.43 -0.98 13.66
C LEU A 217 0.05 -2.19 14.50
N ASP A 218 0.61 -2.30 15.68
CA ASP A 218 0.05 -3.17 16.71
C ASP A 218 -1.33 -2.62 17.11
N ALA A 219 -2.40 -3.36 16.84
CA ALA A 219 -3.77 -2.89 17.04
C ALA A 219 -4.09 -2.60 18.52
N GLY A 220 -3.38 -3.24 19.46
CA GLY A 220 -3.59 -3.04 20.88
C GLY A 220 -2.91 -1.80 21.47
N SER A 221 -1.80 -1.34 20.86
CA SER A 221 -0.99 -0.23 21.38
C SER A 221 -0.81 0.94 20.42
N GLY A 222 -1.17 0.80 19.15
CA GLY A 222 -0.93 1.81 18.11
C GLY A 222 0.54 1.96 17.72
N ARG A 223 1.42 1.07 18.22
CA ARG A 223 2.86 1.12 17.91
C ARG A 223 3.11 0.70 16.46
N GLU A 224 3.88 1.53 15.73
CA GLU A 224 4.29 1.22 14.37
C GLU A 224 5.26 0.03 14.36
N ILE A 225 4.97 -0.97 13.50
CA ILE A 225 5.76 -2.18 13.33
C ILE A 225 6.64 -2.06 12.10
N TRP A 226 6.02 -1.72 10.97
CA TRP A 226 6.70 -1.44 9.72
C TRP A 226 5.92 -0.41 8.90
N ARG A 227 6.61 0.20 7.95
CA ARG A 227 6.05 1.17 7.00
C ARG A 227 6.57 0.86 5.61
N TYR A 228 5.65 0.78 4.66
CA TYR A 228 5.94 0.91 3.24
C TYR A 228 5.60 2.32 2.80
N GLN A 229 6.49 2.97 2.10
CA GLN A 229 6.27 4.31 1.58
C GLN A 229 6.92 4.45 0.21
N ARG A 230 6.22 5.11 -0.70
CA ARG A 230 6.67 5.50 -2.03
C ARG A 230 6.43 6.99 -2.23
N ALA A 231 7.29 7.66 -3.00
CA ALA A 231 7.09 9.05 -3.33
C ALA A 231 5.75 9.26 -4.05
N ARG A 232 5.09 10.40 -3.77
CA ARG A 232 3.89 10.81 -4.47
C ARG A 232 4.22 11.13 -5.93
N THR A 233 3.32 10.79 -6.83
CA THR A 233 3.47 11.07 -8.25
C THR A 233 3.27 12.56 -8.52
N ARG A 234 4.27 13.20 -9.11
CA ARG A 234 4.20 14.63 -9.46
C ARG A 234 3.41 14.81 -10.75
N GLY A 235 2.53 15.78 -10.77
CA GLY A 235 1.72 16.11 -11.95
C GLY A 235 0.39 15.38 -12.04
N LEU A 236 0.02 14.57 -11.03
CA LEU A 236 -1.33 14.07 -10.91
C LEU A 236 -2.32 15.22 -10.73
N ILE A 237 -3.50 15.05 -11.29
CA ILE A 237 -4.67 15.91 -11.10
C ILE A 237 -5.80 15.11 -10.45
N GLY A 238 -6.91 15.78 -10.14
CA GLY A 238 -8.09 15.15 -9.56
C GLY A 238 -7.88 14.54 -8.18
N ASN A 239 -8.70 13.55 -7.84
CA ASN A 239 -8.76 12.94 -6.53
C ASN A 239 -7.47 12.20 -6.12
N GLY A 240 -6.72 11.64 -7.08
CA GLY A 240 -5.39 11.07 -6.80
C GLY A 240 -4.39 12.09 -6.27
N ALA A 241 -4.46 13.35 -6.74
CA ALA A 241 -3.59 14.44 -6.30
C ALA A 241 -3.84 14.85 -4.83
N THR A 242 -5.07 14.70 -4.31
CA THR A 242 -5.40 15.04 -2.92
C THR A 242 -4.80 14.08 -1.89
N GLY A 243 -4.33 12.92 -2.34
CA GLY A 243 -3.72 11.91 -1.49
C GLY A 243 -4.73 10.95 -0.85
N ALA A 244 -5.93 10.85 -1.41
CA ALA A 244 -6.93 9.89 -0.96
C ALA A 244 -6.46 8.44 -1.22
N ASN A 245 -6.65 7.57 -0.23
CA ASN A 245 -6.54 6.12 -0.34
C ASN A 245 -7.45 5.48 0.69
N ARG A 246 -8.27 4.50 0.27
CA ARG A 246 -9.34 3.94 1.12
C ARG A 246 -8.96 2.68 1.84
N GLY A 247 -7.74 2.15 1.62
CA GLY A 247 -7.26 1.02 2.40
C GLY A 247 -6.65 -0.09 1.56
N VAL A 248 -6.51 -1.22 2.20
CA VAL A 248 -5.88 -2.45 1.66
C VAL A 248 -6.85 -3.61 1.69
N ALA A 249 -6.49 -4.70 0.99
CA ALA A 249 -7.09 -6.02 1.18
C ALA A 249 -5.99 -7.03 1.53
N ILE A 250 -6.34 -8.06 2.30
CA ILE A 250 -5.40 -9.10 2.74
C ILE A 250 -5.90 -10.47 2.33
N ASN A 251 -4.99 -11.30 1.83
CA ASN A 251 -5.21 -12.73 1.67
C ASN A 251 -3.92 -13.52 1.96
N GLY A 252 -4.01 -14.43 2.94
CA GLY A 252 -2.84 -15.17 3.43
C GLY A 252 -1.75 -14.20 3.93
N ASP A 253 -0.56 -14.29 3.36
CA ASP A 253 0.58 -13.44 3.73
C ASP A 253 0.76 -12.24 2.79
N ARG A 254 -0.21 -11.96 1.89
CA ARG A 254 -0.19 -10.83 0.97
C ARG A 254 -1.13 -9.73 1.38
N LEU A 255 -0.68 -8.51 1.20
CA LEU A 255 -1.43 -7.28 1.36
C LEU A 255 -1.43 -6.55 0.02
N PHE A 256 -2.59 -6.13 -0.44
CA PHE A 256 -2.77 -5.45 -1.71
C PHE A 256 -3.21 -4.01 -1.49
N MET A 257 -2.62 -3.09 -2.26
CA MET A 257 -2.89 -1.66 -2.21
C MET A 257 -2.91 -1.06 -3.61
N LEU A 258 -3.73 -0.03 -3.81
CA LEU A 258 -3.66 0.84 -4.98
C LEU A 258 -2.76 2.05 -4.70
N THR A 259 -1.97 2.46 -5.69
CA THR A 259 -1.16 3.67 -5.60
C THR A 259 -1.81 4.83 -6.34
N ASP A 260 -1.39 6.05 -6.03
CA ASP A 260 -1.99 7.28 -6.57
C ASP A 260 -1.95 7.38 -8.10
N HIS A 261 -1.00 6.71 -8.77
CA HIS A 261 -0.80 6.71 -10.21
C HIS A 261 -1.35 5.45 -10.91
N ALA A 262 -2.44 4.91 -10.39
CA ALA A 262 -3.16 3.77 -10.95
C ALA A 262 -2.31 2.49 -11.09
N HIS A 263 -1.46 2.17 -10.11
CA HIS A 263 -0.85 0.86 -9.99
C HIS A 263 -1.50 0.06 -8.86
N MET A 264 -1.51 -1.25 -9.02
CA MET A 264 -1.76 -2.21 -7.94
C MET A 264 -0.45 -2.80 -7.48
N ILE A 265 -0.24 -2.85 -6.17
CA ILE A 265 0.94 -3.46 -5.57
C ILE A 265 0.55 -4.57 -4.60
N ALA A 266 1.41 -5.57 -4.48
CA ALA A 266 1.35 -6.53 -3.37
C ALA A 266 2.56 -6.37 -2.47
N LEU A 267 2.30 -6.41 -1.18
CA LEU A 267 3.31 -6.40 -0.12
C LEU A 267 3.23 -7.72 0.65
N ASP A 268 4.34 -8.17 1.18
CA ASP A 268 4.36 -9.13 2.26
C ASP A 268 3.78 -8.48 3.53
N LYS A 269 2.71 -9.03 4.09
CA LYS A 269 1.99 -8.40 5.21
C LYS A 269 2.79 -8.35 6.50
N HIS A 270 3.80 -9.21 6.65
CA HIS A 270 4.60 -9.33 7.87
C HIS A 270 5.78 -8.35 7.89
N SER A 271 6.33 -8.04 6.71
CA SER A 271 7.54 -7.21 6.58
C SER A 271 7.35 -5.90 5.81
N GLY A 272 6.21 -5.71 5.13
CA GLY A 272 5.98 -4.60 4.21
C GLY A 272 6.87 -4.63 2.96
N THR A 273 7.48 -5.79 2.65
CA THR A 273 8.32 -5.93 1.45
C THR A 273 7.45 -5.99 0.20
N LEU A 274 7.80 -5.20 -0.82
CA LEU A 274 7.11 -5.24 -2.11
C LEU A 274 7.36 -6.59 -2.80
N LEU A 275 6.28 -7.25 -3.21
CA LEU A 275 6.30 -8.53 -3.91
C LEU A 275 6.18 -8.34 -5.41
N TRP A 276 5.25 -7.50 -5.85
CA TRP A 276 5.07 -7.10 -7.24
C TRP A 276 4.37 -5.73 -7.33
N ASP A 277 4.52 -5.09 -8.49
CA ASP A 277 3.96 -3.77 -8.83
C ASP A 277 3.46 -3.83 -10.27
N THR A 278 2.17 -3.56 -10.49
CA THR A 278 1.52 -3.66 -11.80
C THR A 278 0.84 -2.35 -12.15
N GLU A 279 1.22 -1.78 -13.28
CA GLU A 279 0.51 -0.64 -13.87
C GLU A 279 -0.87 -1.11 -14.34
N MET A 280 -1.92 -0.49 -13.78
CA MET A 280 -3.31 -0.72 -14.19
C MET A 280 -3.67 0.17 -15.37
N ALA A 281 -3.21 1.41 -15.38
CA ALA A 281 -3.43 2.36 -16.45
C ALA A 281 -2.37 3.48 -16.42
N ASP A 282 -2.14 4.14 -17.56
CA ASP A 282 -1.19 5.27 -17.64
C ASP A 282 -1.78 6.51 -16.97
N TRP A 283 -1.19 6.91 -15.86
CA TRP A 283 -1.60 8.09 -15.09
C TRP A 283 -1.47 9.41 -15.90
N ARG A 284 -0.64 9.45 -16.95
CA ARG A 284 -0.49 10.62 -17.81
C ARG A 284 -1.72 10.89 -18.66
N LEU A 285 -2.59 9.88 -18.77
CA LEU A 285 -3.93 9.98 -19.34
C LEU A 285 -4.99 10.31 -18.28
N ASN A 286 -4.58 10.84 -17.13
CA ASN A 286 -5.40 11.21 -15.97
C ASN A 286 -5.96 10.04 -15.15
N TYR A 287 -5.57 8.79 -15.42
CA TYR A 287 -5.93 7.69 -14.54
C TYR A 287 -5.26 7.82 -13.19
N ASN A 288 -6.02 7.59 -12.14
CA ASN A 288 -5.54 7.46 -10.78
C ASN A 288 -6.33 6.37 -10.04
N ALA A 289 -5.94 6.04 -8.80
CA ALA A 289 -6.66 5.05 -8.01
C ALA A 289 -6.66 5.45 -6.53
N THR A 290 -7.85 5.53 -5.96
CA THR A 290 -8.09 5.97 -4.58
C THR A 290 -8.83 4.92 -3.74
N GLY A 291 -9.28 3.83 -4.37
CA GLY A 291 -10.07 2.76 -3.76
C GLY A 291 -9.27 1.83 -2.86
N ALA A 292 -9.96 0.84 -2.31
CA ALA A 292 -9.37 -0.33 -1.70
C ALA A 292 -9.64 -1.55 -2.60
N PRO A 293 -8.66 -2.45 -2.80
CA PRO A 293 -8.89 -3.67 -3.57
C PRO A 293 -9.88 -4.63 -2.88
N LEU A 294 -10.47 -5.54 -3.67
CA LEU A 294 -11.29 -6.65 -3.18
C LEU A 294 -10.64 -7.97 -3.59
N VAL A 295 -10.51 -8.91 -2.65
CA VAL A 295 -10.00 -10.25 -2.94
C VAL A 295 -11.16 -11.22 -3.16
N VAL A 296 -11.15 -11.92 -4.30
CA VAL A 296 -12.11 -12.98 -4.63
C VAL A 296 -11.36 -14.19 -5.18
N GLY A 297 -11.39 -15.31 -4.46
CA GLY A 297 -10.65 -16.51 -4.83
C GLY A 297 -9.13 -16.24 -4.94
N ASN A 298 -8.55 -16.44 -6.11
CA ASN A 298 -7.16 -16.16 -6.42
C ASN A 298 -6.93 -14.80 -7.12
N LEU A 299 -7.98 -14.00 -7.22
CA LEU A 299 -7.94 -12.69 -7.86
C LEU A 299 -7.96 -11.56 -6.84
N VAL A 300 -7.27 -10.48 -7.16
CA VAL A 300 -7.43 -9.18 -6.53
C VAL A 300 -8.03 -8.23 -7.56
N ILE A 301 -9.13 -7.57 -7.20
CA ILE A 301 -9.99 -6.80 -8.10
C ILE A 301 -10.01 -5.34 -7.64
N ALA A 302 -9.92 -4.42 -8.58
CA ALA A 302 -9.96 -2.99 -8.30
C ALA A 302 -10.57 -2.21 -9.46
N GLY A 303 -11.14 -1.06 -9.11
CA GLY A 303 -11.56 -0.06 -10.05
C GLY A 303 -10.59 1.10 -10.17
N THR A 304 -10.96 2.09 -10.97
CA THR A 304 -10.16 3.29 -11.23
C THR A 304 -10.91 4.57 -10.88
N SER A 305 -10.15 5.62 -10.57
CA SER A 305 -10.59 7.01 -10.45
C SER A 305 -10.12 7.83 -11.66
N GLY A 306 -10.55 9.08 -11.76
CA GLY A 306 -10.20 10.00 -12.84
C GLY A 306 -11.39 10.26 -13.79
N GLY A 307 -12.60 9.92 -13.37
CA GLY A 307 -13.82 10.15 -14.16
C GLY A 307 -14.00 11.62 -14.52
N ASP A 308 -13.91 12.51 -13.54
CA ASP A 308 -14.06 13.95 -13.71
C ASP A 308 -13.02 14.54 -14.68
N GLU A 309 -11.90 13.87 -14.85
CA GLU A 309 -10.85 14.20 -15.84
C GLU A 309 -11.08 13.51 -17.20
N GLY A 310 -12.23 12.87 -17.38
CA GLY A 310 -12.69 12.29 -18.65
C GLY A 310 -12.09 10.94 -19.00
N VAL A 311 -11.53 10.20 -18.06
CA VAL A 311 -11.01 8.86 -18.32
C VAL A 311 -12.16 7.86 -18.48
N ARG A 312 -11.95 6.84 -19.31
CA ARG A 312 -12.84 5.69 -19.38
C ARG A 312 -12.62 4.79 -18.17
N GLY A 313 -13.61 4.70 -17.27
CA GLY A 313 -13.53 3.85 -16.09
C GLY A 313 -13.47 2.36 -16.42
N PHE A 314 -12.90 1.56 -15.52
CA PHE A 314 -12.91 0.10 -15.62
C PHE A 314 -12.79 -0.59 -14.27
N VAL A 315 -13.21 -1.85 -14.23
CA VAL A 315 -12.88 -2.80 -13.16
C VAL A 315 -11.89 -3.82 -13.74
N GLY A 316 -10.76 -4.01 -13.06
CA GLY A 316 -9.72 -4.97 -13.46
C GLY A 316 -9.49 -6.03 -12.41
N ALA A 317 -9.25 -7.26 -12.81
CA ALA A 317 -8.86 -8.36 -11.94
C ALA A 317 -7.45 -8.85 -12.27
N TYR A 318 -6.69 -9.10 -11.22
CA TYR A 318 -5.28 -9.44 -11.28
C TYR A 318 -5.00 -10.70 -10.49
N ASP A 319 -4.11 -11.55 -10.98
CA ASP A 319 -3.64 -12.73 -10.27
C ASP A 319 -2.85 -12.31 -9.02
N GLN A 320 -3.24 -12.81 -7.86
CA GLN A 320 -2.64 -12.41 -6.58
C GLN A 320 -1.16 -12.74 -6.44
N SER A 321 -0.69 -13.78 -7.15
CA SER A 321 0.69 -14.25 -7.03
C SER A 321 1.66 -13.44 -7.89
N SER A 322 1.21 -13.01 -9.05
CA SER A 322 2.05 -12.40 -10.09
C SER A 322 1.72 -10.95 -10.41
N GLY A 323 0.55 -10.46 -10.01
CA GLY A 323 0.04 -9.16 -10.42
C GLY A 323 -0.41 -9.07 -11.88
N ARG A 324 -0.36 -10.18 -12.64
CA ARG A 324 -0.77 -10.19 -14.04
C ARG A 324 -2.27 -9.97 -14.17
N GLU A 325 -2.67 -9.02 -15.05
CA GLU A 325 -4.08 -8.80 -15.38
C GLU A 325 -4.68 -10.08 -15.98
N VAL A 326 -5.85 -10.47 -15.48
CA VAL A 326 -6.61 -11.64 -15.92
C VAL A 326 -7.75 -11.22 -16.83
N TRP A 327 -8.50 -10.20 -16.40
CA TRP A 327 -9.56 -9.60 -17.18
C TRP A 327 -9.76 -8.13 -16.83
N ARG A 328 -10.41 -7.40 -17.74
CA ARG A 328 -10.85 -6.02 -17.57
C ARG A 328 -12.26 -5.86 -18.13
N TRP A 329 -13.12 -5.23 -17.37
CA TRP A 329 -14.43 -4.78 -17.80
C TRP A 329 -14.46 -3.25 -17.82
N TRP A 330 -14.83 -2.68 -18.96
CA TRP A 330 -14.94 -1.24 -19.12
C TRP A 330 -16.31 -0.76 -18.68
N SER A 331 -16.40 0.26 -17.84
CA SER A 331 -17.65 0.79 -17.29
C SER A 331 -18.46 1.60 -18.27
N THR A 332 -17.85 2.05 -19.35
CA THR A 332 -18.49 2.79 -20.43
C THR A 332 -18.07 2.20 -21.77
N PRO A 333 -18.99 2.13 -22.76
CA PRO A 333 -18.70 1.50 -24.05
C PRO A 333 -17.88 2.42 -24.98
N LEU A 334 -17.17 1.84 -25.92
CA LEU A 334 -16.70 2.52 -27.12
C LEU A 334 -17.75 2.46 -28.22
N PRO A 335 -17.70 3.33 -29.24
CA PRO A 335 -18.60 3.25 -30.38
C PRO A 335 -18.67 1.85 -30.99
N GLY A 336 -19.86 1.28 -31.08
CA GLY A 336 -20.12 -0.08 -31.59
C GLY A 336 -20.08 -1.20 -30.55
N GLU A 337 -19.67 -0.92 -29.31
CA GLU A 337 -19.83 -1.86 -28.19
C GLU A 337 -21.28 -1.81 -27.63
N PRO A 338 -21.76 -2.88 -26.98
CA PRO A 338 -23.08 -2.89 -26.33
C PRO A 338 -23.23 -1.75 -25.33
N GLY A 339 -24.33 -1.01 -25.42
CA GLY A 339 -24.59 0.18 -24.59
C GLY A 339 -24.20 1.50 -25.27
N SER A 340 -23.38 1.47 -26.35
CA SER A 340 -22.97 2.69 -27.05
C SER A 340 -24.12 3.43 -27.73
N GLU A 341 -25.21 2.75 -28.03
CA GLU A 341 -26.46 3.33 -28.55
C GLU A 341 -27.13 4.31 -27.57
N THR A 342 -26.77 4.24 -26.29
CA THR A 342 -27.25 5.18 -25.24
C THR A 342 -26.41 6.44 -25.11
N TRP A 343 -25.37 6.57 -25.94
CA TRP A 343 -24.47 7.73 -26.00
C TRP A 343 -24.62 8.42 -27.33
N GLN A 344 -25.37 9.50 -27.38
CA GLN A 344 -25.59 10.29 -28.59
C GLN A 344 -24.75 11.57 -28.51
N GLY A 345 -23.88 11.77 -29.47
CA GLY A 345 -23.00 12.94 -29.53
C GLY A 345 -21.51 12.60 -29.25
N PRO A 346 -20.64 13.59 -29.19
CA PRO A 346 -19.21 13.40 -29.04
C PRO A 346 -18.75 13.02 -27.63
N GLY A 347 -19.58 13.18 -26.60
CA GLY A 347 -19.25 12.94 -25.19
C GLY A 347 -18.74 11.53 -24.89
N ILE A 348 -19.09 10.53 -25.71
CA ILE A 348 -18.57 9.16 -25.59
C ILE A 348 -17.03 9.08 -25.72
N ALA A 349 -16.37 10.10 -26.23
CA ALA A 349 -14.92 10.15 -26.32
C ALA A 349 -14.26 10.39 -24.94
N HIS A 350 -15.00 10.96 -23.98
CA HIS A 350 -14.54 11.27 -22.63
C HIS A 350 -15.60 10.87 -21.60
N PRO A 351 -15.93 9.56 -21.52
CA PRO A 351 -17.21 9.13 -20.97
C PRO A 351 -17.26 9.09 -19.43
N ALA A 352 -16.15 9.21 -18.75
CA ALA A 352 -16.03 9.01 -17.30
C ALA A 352 -16.50 7.61 -16.84
N GLY A 353 -17.45 7.52 -15.91
CA GLY A 353 -17.92 6.25 -15.37
C GLY A 353 -16.86 5.58 -14.51
N SER A 354 -16.20 6.32 -13.62
CA SER A 354 -15.17 5.80 -12.72
C SER A 354 -15.75 4.75 -11.77
N THR A 355 -14.87 3.86 -11.26
CA THR A 355 -15.26 2.68 -10.46
C THR A 355 -14.48 2.64 -9.14
N TRP A 356 -14.29 3.81 -8.53
CA TRP A 356 -13.34 4.08 -7.48
C TRP A 356 -13.68 3.49 -6.10
N MET A 357 -14.93 3.08 -5.86
CA MET A 357 -15.31 2.40 -4.62
C MET A 357 -15.06 0.89 -4.71
N THR A 358 -15.01 0.25 -3.55
CA THR A 358 -14.81 -1.19 -3.45
C THR A 358 -16.14 -1.93 -3.65
N GLY A 359 -16.17 -2.88 -4.56
CA GLY A 359 -17.35 -3.72 -4.80
C GLY A 359 -17.60 -4.77 -3.71
N THR A 360 -18.59 -5.63 -3.96
CA THR A 360 -18.95 -6.76 -3.10
C THR A 360 -19.06 -8.04 -3.90
N TYR A 361 -18.96 -9.18 -3.22
CA TYR A 361 -19.03 -10.49 -3.86
C TYR A 361 -19.99 -11.42 -3.13
N ASP A 362 -20.95 -11.93 -3.88
CA ASP A 362 -21.86 -12.98 -3.43
C ASP A 362 -21.28 -14.35 -3.79
N LYS A 363 -20.86 -15.08 -2.76
CA LYS A 363 -20.28 -16.41 -2.93
C LYS A 363 -21.31 -17.45 -3.35
N ALA A 364 -22.58 -17.30 -2.97
CA ALA A 364 -23.64 -18.25 -3.29
C ALA A 364 -24.07 -18.14 -4.75
N LEU A 365 -24.14 -16.91 -5.27
CA LEU A 365 -24.49 -16.60 -6.66
C LEU A 365 -23.27 -16.54 -7.58
N ASP A 366 -22.05 -16.66 -7.04
CA ASP A 366 -20.78 -16.46 -7.75
C ASP A 366 -20.81 -15.18 -8.59
N THR A 367 -21.14 -14.06 -7.93
CA THR A 367 -21.39 -12.80 -8.61
C THR A 367 -20.69 -11.64 -7.91
N LEU A 368 -19.93 -10.89 -8.68
CA LEU A 368 -19.27 -9.66 -8.27
C LEU A 368 -20.21 -8.48 -8.58
N TYR A 369 -20.48 -7.65 -7.58
CA TYR A 369 -21.22 -6.40 -7.75
C TYR A 369 -20.28 -5.22 -7.63
N TRP A 370 -20.37 -4.31 -8.58
CA TRP A 370 -19.56 -3.10 -8.59
C TRP A 370 -20.43 -1.90 -8.96
N THR A 371 -20.09 -0.73 -8.42
CA THR A 371 -20.82 0.50 -8.74
C THR A 371 -19.99 1.37 -9.67
N VAL A 372 -20.68 2.08 -10.53
CA VAL A 372 -20.11 2.95 -11.57
C VAL A 372 -20.61 4.37 -11.31
N GLY A 373 -19.68 5.32 -11.30
CA GLY A 373 -19.99 6.73 -11.08
C GLY A 373 -20.58 7.43 -12.29
N ASN A 374 -20.68 8.74 -12.16
CA ASN A 374 -21.29 9.66 -13.10
C ASN A 374 -20.66 9.64 -14.50
N PRO A 375 -21.39 10.06 -15.54
CA PRO A 375 -20.81 10.33 -16.86
C PRO A 375 -20.10 11.69 -16.89
N GLY A 376 -19.08 11.84 -17.72
CA GLY A 376 -18.41 13.11 -17.95
C GLY A 376 -18.92 13.87 -19.17
N PRO A 377 -18.92 15.22 -19.18
CA PRO A 377 -18.66 16.11 -18.04
C PRO A 377 -19.84 16.15 -17.06
N ASP A 378 -19.55 16.26 -15.77
CA ASP A 378 -20.49 15.99 -14.68
C ASP A 378 -21.83 16.74 -14.77
N MET A 379 -21.76 18.09 -14.95
CA MET A 379 -22.92 18.98 -14.94
C MET A 379 -23.41 19.35 -16.35
N ILE A 380 -22.82 18.78 -17.40
CA ILE A 380 -23.15 19.12 -18.80
C ILE A 380 -23.49 17.85 -19.57
N GLY A 381 -24.71 17.75 -20.07
CA GLY A 381 -25.19 16.58 -20.79
C GLY A 381 -25.47 16.79 -22.27
N ASP A 382 -25.33 18.03 -22.80
CA ASP A 382 -25.76 18.39 -24.17
C ASP A 382 -24.98 17.66 -25.27
N ASP A 383 -23.77 17.20 -24.97
CA ASP A 383 -22.90 16.48 -25.90
C ASP A 383 -22.90 14.95 -25.71
N ARG A 384 -23.73 14.44 -24.78
CA ARG A 384 -23.87 13.03 -24.46
C ARG A 384 -25.32 12.60 -24.24
N LEU A 385 -26.21 12.99 -25.14
CA LEU A 385 -27.64 12.65 -25.04
C LEU A 385 -27.88 11.14 -24.94
N GLY A 386 -28.99 10.76 -24.31
CA GLY A 386 -29.32 9.36 -24.01
C GLY A 386 -28.93 8.96 -22.58
N ASP A 387 -29.16 7.69 -22.23
CA ASP A 387 -29.04 7.21 -20.84
C ASP A 387 -27.59 7.09 -20.33
N ASN A 388 -26.61 7.08 -21.21
CA ASN A 388 -25.16 7.00 -20.90
C ASN A 388 -24.75 5.75 -20.12
N LEU A 389 -25.15 4.55 -20.61
CA LEU A 389 -24.77 3.28 -19.97
C LEU A 389 -23.25 3.09 -19.99
N TYR A 390 -22.64 2.53 -18.92
CA TYR A 390 -23.23 2.01 -17.67
C TYR A 390 -22.94 2.93 -16.49
N THR A 391 -22.95 4.25 -16.70
CA THR A 391 -22.75 5.23 -15.61
C THR A 391 -23.92 5.18 -14.62
N ASP A 392 -23.69 5.64 -13.39
CA ASP A 392 -24.68 5.67 -12.30
C ASP A 392 -25.41 4.33 -12.09
N SER A 393 -24.66 3.25 -12.18
CA SER A 393 -25.23 1.89 -12.16
C SER A 393 -24.57 1.01 -11.11
N VAL A 394 -25.32 0.02 -10.65
CA VAL A 394 -24.73 -1.22 -10.14
C VAL A 394 -24.65 -2.23 -11.26
N VAL A 395 -23.50 -2.87 -11.40
CA VAL A 395 -23.24 -3.93 -12.38
C VAL A 395 -22.96 -5.24 -11.68
N ALA A 396 -23.51 -6.33 -12.22
CA ALA A 396 -23.21 -7.68 -11.79
C ALA A 396 -22.28 -8.34 -12.81
N LEU A 397 -21.09 -8.72 -12.36
CA LEU A 397 -20.05 -9.31 -13.20
C LEU A 397 -19.80 -10.77 -12.81
N ASP A 398 -19.42 -11.56 -13.78
CA ASP A 398 -18.82 -12.86 -13.54
C ASP A 398 -17.40 -12.68 -12.97
N PRO A 399 -17.08 -13.18 -11.78
CA PRO A 399 -15.81 -12.88 -11.11
C PRO A 399 -14.60 -13.50 -11.81
N ALA A 400 -14.78 -14.60 -12.57
CA ALA A 400 -13.70 -15.28 -13.25
C ALA A 400 -13.32 -14.63 -14.61
N THR A 401 -14.30 -13.98 -15.26
CA THR A 401 -14.14 -13.49 -16.64
C THR A 401 -14.39 -11.99 -16.80
N GLY A 402 -14.97 -11.32 -15.81
CA GLY A 402 -15.39 -9.93 -15.90
C GLY A 402 -16.60 -9.69 -16.80
N LYS A 403 -17.27 -10.74 -17.31
CA LYS A 403 -18.43 -10.58 -18.16
C LYS A 403 -19.61 -10.01 -17.40
N LEU A 404 -20.24 -8.99 -17.98
CA LEU A 404 -21.47 -8.41 -17.45
C LEU A 404 -22.60 -9.46 -17.50
N LYS A 405 -23.22 -9.73 -16.33
CA LYS A 405 -24.42 -10.57 -16.19
C LYS A 405 -25.68 -9.74 -16.31
N TRP A 406 -25.74 -8.61 -15.61
CA TRP A 406 -26.82 -7.63 -15.65
C TRP A 406 -26.35 -6.30 -15.04
N HIS A 407 -27.13 -5.26 -15.22
CA HIS A 407 -26.95 -3.95 -14.59
C HIS A 407 -28.29 -3.36 -14.16
N PHE A 408 -28.23 -2.40 -13.26
CA PHE A 408 -29.35 -1.52 -12.94
C PHE A 408 -28.81 -0.09 -12.85
N GLN A 409 -29.37 0.80 -13.66
CA GLN A 409 -28.98 2.21 -13.67
C GLN A 409 -29.91 2.99 -12.72
N PHE A 410 -29.32 3.72 -11.78
CA PHE A 410 -30.05 4.53 -10.81
C PHE A 410 -30.47 5.87 -11.42
N THR A 411 -29.58 6.52 -12.16
CA THR A 411 -29.78 7.86 -12.73
C THR A 411 -29.39 7.86 -14.20
N PRO A 412 -30.35 7.66 -15.13
CA PRO A 412 -30.08 7.87 -16.56
C PRO A 412 -29.73 9.33 -16.83
N HIS A 413 -28.76 9.57 -17.72
CA HIS A 413 -28.34 10.91 -18.14
C HIS A 413 -28.04 11.86 -16.97
N ASP A 414 -27.25 11.43 -16.02
CA ASP A 414 -26.93 12.23 -14.85
C ASP A 414 -26.21 13.53 -15.24
N VAL A 415 -26.72 14.67 -14.78
CA VAL A 415 -26.17 16.02 -14.94
C VAL A 415 -26.08 16.74 -13.59
N TRP A 416 -26.09 15.99 -12.50
CA TRP A 416 -26.08 16.51 -11.13
C TRP A 416 -24.90 15.99 -10.31
N ASP A 417 -24.08 15.08 -10.88
CA ASP A 417 -22.99 14.42 -10.17
C ASP A 417 -23.50 13.61 -8.97
N TYR A 418 -24.55 12.78 -9.19
CA TYR A 418 -25.13 11.95 -8.14
C TYR A 418 -24.25 10.76 -7.76
N ASP A 419 -23.42 10.32 -8.69
CA ASP A 419 -22.33 9.36 -8.45
C ASP A 419 -22.78 8.11 -7.67
N ALA A 420 -23.43 7.17 -8.32
CA ALA A 420 -23.94 5.92 -7.71
C ALA A 420 -22.82 4.99 -7.24
N GLN A 421 -21.90 5.48 -6.41
CA GLN A 421 -20.65 4.80 -6.01
C GLN A 421 -20.71 4.13 -4.64
N GLU A 422 -21.86 4.03 -4.00
CA GLU A 422 -21.95 3.37 -2.69
C GLU A 422 -21.70 1.86 -2.81
N THR A 423 -20.95 1.32 -1.86
CA THR A 423 -20.70 -0.13 -1.82
C THR A 423 -22.02 -0.90 -1.63
N PRO A 424 -22.39 -1.82 -2.53
CA PRO A 424 -23.61 -2.63 -2.36
C PRO A 424 -23.53 -3.48 -1.10
N ALA A 425 -24.53 -3.40 -0.23
CA ALA A 425 -24.69 -4.33 0.90
C ALA A 425 -25.64 -5.46 0.49
N LEU A 426 -25.14 -6.69 0.51
CA LEU A 426 -25.91 -7.87 0.14
C LEU A 426 -26.63 -8.42 1.37
N VAL A 427 -27.94 -8.63 1.26
CA VAL A 427 -28.77 -9.17 2.34
C VAL A 427 -29.72 -10.23 1.79
N ASP A 428 -29.89 -11.30 2.56
CA ASP A 428 -30.93 -12.30 2.26
C ASP A 428 -32.29 -11.71 2.61
N THR A 429 -33.23 -11.79 1.68
CA THR A 429 -34.65 -11.41 1.90
C THR A 429 -35.51 -12.65 1.96
N MET A 430 -36.46 -12.68 2.91
CA MET A 430 -37.47 -13.75 3.01
C MET A 430 -38.56 -13.58 1.96
#